data_2fcf6f24d8212ff18157fabdeaf8ab25
#
_entry.id   2fcf6f24d8212ff18157fabdeaf8ab25
#
_cell.length_a   1.000
_cell.length_b   1.000
_cell.length_c   1.000
_cell.angle_alpha   90.00
_cell.angle_beta   90.00
_cell.angle_gamma   90.00
#
_symmetry.space_group_name_H-M   'P 1'
#
loop_
_entity.id
_entity.type
_entity.pdbx_description
1 polymer ?
#
loop_
_entity_poly.entity_id
_entity_poly.type
_entity_poly.pdbx_seq_one_letter_code
_entity_poly.pdbx_strand_id
1 'polypeptide(L)'
;MKKSYPYLTLLALVVFNFLNANAQISKAEIRATGLTCSMCSNAINKQLKALPEVANITTDLNTNTFTVTLNENTSITPKTFKQSVEKAGFFIGSLLLTSKTSSIKNEKYIVVDAKTMDSEEVTYQVLDKGYVTDKEYKKLSKSLKKMGTYLANNEDDFHIKILN
;
A
#
# COMPACT_ATOMS: atom_id res chain seq x y z
N MET A 1 48.86 25.07 -8.57
CA MET A 1 48.63 24.26 -7.35
C MET A 1 47.11 24.05 -7.21
N LYS A 2 46.58 22.88 -7.60
CA LYS A 2 45.17 22.54 -7.45
C LYS A 2 44.98 21.95 -6.06
N LYS A 3 44.37 22.69 -5.14
CA LYS A 3 43.90 22.15 -3.84
C LYS A 3 42.67 21.28 -4.08
N SER A 4 42.88 19.98 -4.11
CA SER A 4 41.75 19.00 -4.06
C SER A 4 41.13 19.07 -2.68
N TYR A 5 39.81 19.33 -2.63
CA TYR A 5 39.02 19.29 -1.41
C TYR A 5 38.29 17.92 -1.32
N PRO A 6 38.94 16.87 -0.80
CA PRO A 6 38.34 15.54 -0.73
C PRO A 6 37.12 15.50 0.22
N TYR A 7 37.04 16.46 1.13
CA TYR A 7 35.89 16.56 2.06
C TYR A 7 34.61 17.03 1.38
N LEU A 8 34.68 17.77 0.28
CA LEU A 8 33.48 18.25 -0.43
C LEU A 8 32.80 17.11 -1.20
N THR A 9 33.57 16.17 -1.74
CA THR A 9 33.07 14.98 -2.43
C THR A 9 32.46 13.97 -1.43
N LEU A 10 33.08 13.83 -0.23
CA LEU A 10 32.53 12.96 0.83
C LEU A 10 31.21 13.50 1.37
N LEU A 11 31.10 14.82 1.56
CA LEU A 11 29.89 15.49 2.02
C LEU A 11 28.75 15.32 1.00
N ALA A 12 29.03 15.43 -0.29
CA ALA A 12 28.01 15.21 -1.35
C ALA A 12 27.50 13.78 -1.40
N LEU A 13 28.35 12.78 -1.11
CA LEU A 13 27.94 11.36 -1.09
C LEU A 13 27.02 11.03 0.09
N VAL A 14 27.19 11.69 1.24
CA VAL A 14 26.37 11.48 2.43
C VAL A 14 24.97 12.09 2.25
N VAL A 15 24.85 13.24 1.58
CA VAL A 15 23.58 13.93 1.36
C VAL A 15 22.66 13.16 0.38
N PHE A 16 23.23 12.38 -0.55
CA PHE A 16 22.47 11.66 -1.57
C PHE A 16 21.68 10.45 -1.02
N ASN A 17 21.98 9.98 0.21
CA ASN A 17 21.31 8.82 0.80
C ASN A 17 19.99 9.14 1.54
N PHE A 18 19.61 10.41 1.74
CA PHE A 18 18.43 10.79 2.51
C PHE A 18 17.12 10.97 1.70
N LEU A 19 17.15 10.72 0.37
CA LEU A 19 15.99 11.02 -0.50
C LEU A 19 15.05 9.86 -0.78
N ASN A 20 15.20 8.71 -0.11
CA ASN A 20 14.22 7.62 -0.23
C ASN A 20 13.14 7.75 0.87
N ALA A 21 12.25 8.74 0.75
CA ALA A 21 11.01 8.77 1.50
C ALA A 21 10.04 7.73 0.88
N ASN A 22 10.30 6.44 1.14
CA ASN A 22 9.33 5.41 0.81
C ASN A 22 8.14 5.54 1.76
N ALA A 23 6.93 5.38 1.22
CA ALA A 23 5.71 5.34 2.01
C ALA A 23 5.81 4.18 3.01
N GLN A 24 6.10 4.50 4.27
CA GLN A 24 6.25 3.51 5.33
C GLN A 24 4.86 3.09 5.79
N ILE A 25 4.39 1.96 5.27
CA ILE A 25 3.16 1.31 5.72
C ILE A 25 3.47 0.59 7.03
N SER A 26 2.71 0.88 8.09
CA SER A 26 2.83 0.21 9.41
C SER A 26 1.87 -0.97 9.53
N LYS A 27 0.70 -0.89 8.88
CA LYS A 27 -0.35 -1.91 8.96
C LYS A 27 -1.10 -2.03 7.65
N ALA A 28 -1.51 -3.26 7.29
CA ALA A 28 -2.42 -3.54 6.19
C ALA A 28 -3.59 -4.41 6.67
N GLU A 29 -4.82 -4.06 6.29
CA GLU A 29 -6.01 -4.88 6.45
C GLU A 29 -6.49 -5.31 5.07
N ILE A 30 -6.35 -6.60 4.78
CA ILE A 30 -6.62 -7.19 3.48
C ILE A 30 -7.87 -8.06 3.59
N ARG A 31 -8.97 -7.64 3.01
CA ARG A 31 -10.14 -8.50 2.86
C ARG A 31 -10.07 -9.20 1.52
N ALA A 32 -9.90 -10.52 1.56
CA ALA A 32 -9.82 -11.33 0.35
C ALA A 32 -11.22 -11.83 -0.08
N THR A 33 -11.37 -12.10 -1.37
CA THR A 33 -12.59 -12.64 -1.98
C THR A 33 -12.32 -14.02 -2.61
N GLY A 34 -13.39 -14.81 -2.75
CA GLY A 34 -13.31 -16.17 -3.32
C GLY A 34 -12.94 -17.24 -2.29
N LEU A 35 -12.83 -16.91 -1.01
CA LEU A 35 -12.56 -17.87 0.05
C LEU A 35 -13.85 -18.63 0.40
N THR A 36 -13.79 -19.96 0.33
CA THR A 36 -14.91 -20.84 0.68
C THR A 36 -14.59 -21.77 1.85
N CYS A 37 -13.33 -21.83 2.28
CA CYS A 37 -12.88 -22.72 3.36
C CYS A 37 -11.64 -22.19 4.08
N SER A 38 -11.36 -22.74 5.28
CA SER A 38 -10.19 -22.39 6.08
C SER A 38 -8.85 -22.69 5.41
N MET A 39 -8.78 -23.69 4.53
CA MET A 39 -7.57 -23.98 3.77
C MET A 39 -7.21 -22.86 2.79
N CYS A 40 -8.21 -22.19 2.24
CA CYS A 40 -8.03 -21.02 1.38
C CYS A 40 -7.37 -19.87 2.14
N SER A 41 -7.84 -19.60 3.35
CA SER A 41 -7.25 -18.58 4.23
C SER A 41 -5.81 -18.91 4.61
N ASN A 42 -5.49 -20.21 4.84
CA ASN A 42 -4.12 -20.65 5.10
C ASN A 42 -3.18 -20.41 3.93
N ALA A 43 -3.65 -20.57 2.68
CA ALA A 43 -2.84 -20.30 1.50
C ALA A 43 -2.45 -18.82 1.41
N ILE A 44 -3.38 -17.89 1.65
CA ILE A 44 -3.09 -16.45 1.70
C ILE A 44 -2.14 -16.13 2.86
N ASN A 45 -2.42 -16.66 4.06
CA ASN A 45 -1.60 -16.43 5.24
C ASN A 45 -0.14 -16.85 4.99
N LYS A 46 0.08 -18.00 4.34
CA LYS A 46 1.42 -18.48 3.96
C LYS A 46 2.14 -17.52 3.02
N GLN A 47 1.45 -16.98 1.99
CA GLN A 47 2.05 -16.03 1.06
C GLN A 47 2.40 -14.70 1.74
N LEU A 48 1.52 -14.19 2.60
CA LEU A 48 1.77 -12.96 3.34
C LEU A 48 2.90 -13.12 4.36
N LYS A 49 2.96 -14.27 5.08
CA LYS A 49 4.06 -14.58 6.02
C LYS A 49 5.42 -14.75 5.35
N ALA A 50 5.45 -15.06 4.06
CA ALA A 50 6.69 -15.19 3.30
C ALA A 50 7.32 -13.84 2.94
N LEU A 51 6.63 -12.71 3.18
CA LEU A 51 7.17 -11.38 2.99
C LEU A 51 8.10 -11.03 4.17
N PRO A 52 9.36 -10.66 3.92
CA PRO A 52 10.34 -10.36 4.99
C PRO A 52 9.96 -9.14 5.83
N GLU A 53 9.13 -8.25 5.28
CA GLU A 53 8.65 -7.03 5.94
C GLU A 53 7.55 -7.31 6.97
N VAL A 54 6.97 -8.50 6.99
CA VAL A 54 5.84 -8.85 7.85
C VAL A 54 6.31 -9.27 9.23
N ALA A 55 5.89 -8.51 10.25
CA ALA A 55 6.13 -8.81 11.65
C ALA A 55 5.11 -9.79 12.22
N ASN A 56 3.82 -9.58 11.93
CA ASN A 56 2.73 -10.41 12.45
C ASN A 56 1.53 -10.42 11.50
N ILE A 57 0.73 -11.50 11.56
CA ILE A 57 -0.55 -11.60 10.84
C ILE A 57 -1.59 -12.18 11.79
N THR A 58 -2.74 -11.53 11.87
CA THR A 58 -3.97 -12.09 12.46
C THR A 58 -5.01 -12.27 11.36
N THR A 59 -5.80 -13.33 11.46
CA THR A 59 -6.82 -13.67 10.44
C THR A 59 -8.19 -13.77 11.09
N ASP A 60 -9.13 -12.99 10.61
CA ASP A 60 -10.57 -13.15 10.92
C ASP A 60 -11.24 -13.95 9.80
N LEU A 61 -11.59 -15.18 10.11
CA LEU A 61 -12.23 -16.09 9.16
C LEU A 61 -13.69 -15.72 8.86
N ASN A 62 -14.38 -14.98 9.75
CA ASN A 62 -15.77 -14.58 9.55
C ASN A 62 -15.87 -13.49 8.47
N THR A 63 -14.92 -12.58 8.44
CA THR A 63 -14.88 -11.47 7.47
C THR A 63 -13.88 -11.70 6.33
N ASN A 64 -13.13 -12.82 6.38
CA ASN A 64 -12.02 -13.12 5.46
C ASN A 64 -10.98 -11.99 5.41
N THR A 65 -10.70 -11.40 6.58
CA THR A 65 -9.78 -10.27 6.72
C THR A 65 -8.47 -10.71 7.36
N PHE A 66 -7.38 -10.32 6.73
CA PHE A 66 -6.00 -10.51 7.20
C PHE A 66 -5.46 -9.17 7.66
N THR A 67 -5.17 -9.04 8.94
CA THR A 67 -4.50 -7.88 9.50
C THR A 67 -3.02 -8.18 9.58
N VAL A 68 -2.23 -7.45 8.80
CA VAL A 68 -0.77 -7.59 8.69
C VAL A 68 -0.12 -6.41 9.37
N THR A 69 0.71 -6.67 10.36
CA THR A 69 1.60 -5.68 10.99
C THR A 69 2.97 -5.79 10.34
N LEU A 70 3.57 -4.67 10.00
CA LEU A 70 4.85 -4.61 9.32
C LEU A 70 5.99 -4.20 10.27
N ASN A 71 7.20 -4.62 9.92
CA ASN A 71 8.41 -4.15 10.59
C ASN A 71 8.64 -2.66 10.30
N GLU A 72 9.38 -1.99 11.16
CA GLU A 72 9.80 -0.60 10.91
C GLU A 72 10.72 -0.50 9.69
N ASN A 73 10.71 0.65 9.03
CA ASN A 73 11.57 0.98 7.88
C ASN A 73 11.41 0.05 6.67
N THR A 74 10.19 -0.43 6.41
CA THR A 74 9.88 -1.25 5.24
C THR A 74 9.57 -0.39 4.01
N SER A 75 9.89 -0.91 2.82
CA SER A 75 9.57 -0.30 1.53
C SER A 75 8.42 -1.01 0.80
N ILE A 76 7.58 -1.74 1.53
CA ILE A 76 6.46 -2.48 0.96
C ILE A 76 5.43 -1.54 0.33
N THR A 77 4.82 -1.97 -0.77
CA THR A 77 3.82 -1.20 -1.51
C THR A 77 2.49 -1.94 -1.57
N PRO A 78 1.37 -1.28 -1.90
CA PRO A 78 0.09 -1.94 -2.14
C PRO A 78 0.18 -3.10 -3.14
N LYS A 79 1.03 -2.95 -4.18
CA LYS A 79 1.27 -3.96 -5.22
C LYS A 79 1.80 -5.29 -4.64
N THR A 80 2.66 -5.23 -3.63
CA THR A 80 3.20 -6.43 -2.97
C THR A 80 2.11 -7.27 -2.31
N PHE A 81 1.16 -6.64 -1.62
CA PHE A 81 0.03 -7.35 -1.02
C PHE A 81 -0.86 -7.99 -2.08
N LYS A 82 -1.19 -7.24 -3.15
CA LYS A 82 -1.98 -7.76 -4.27
C LYS A 82 -1.33 -9.01 -4.86
N GLN A 83 -0.05 -8.94 -5.21
CA GLN A 83 0.69 -10.06 -5.76
C GLN A 83 0.72 -11.28 -4.82
N SER A 84 0.83 -11.07 -3.50
CA SER A 84 0.84 -12.17 -2.51
C SER A 84 -0.51 -12.88 -2.45
N VAL A 85 -1.63 -12.14 -2.50
CA VAL A 85 -2.98 -12.71 -2.52
C VAL A 85 -3.24 -13.43 -3.85
N GLU A 86 -2.83 -12.85 -4.98
CA GLU A 86 -2.94 -13.45 -6.30
C GLU A 86 -2.11 -14.73 -6.45
N LYS A 87 -0.90 -14.80 -5.89
CA LYS A 87 -0.09 -16.03 -5.82
C LYS A 87 -0.76 -17.15 -5.03
N ALA A 88 -1.60 -16.81 -4.06
CA ALA A 88 -2.42 -17.79 -3.35
C ALA A 88 -3.66 -18.25 -4.16
N GLY A 89 -3.93 -17.66 -5.33
CA GLY A 89 -5.08 -17.96 -6.19
C GLY A 89 -6.35 -17.18 -5.84
N PHE A 90 -6.24 -16.05 -5.12
CA PHE A 90 -7.37 -15.26 -4.65
C PHE A 90 -7.26 -13.80 -5.08
N PHE A 91 -8.30 -12.99 -4.80
CA PHE A 91 -8.35 -11.58 -5.14
C PHE A 91 -8.61 -10.73 -3.91
N ILE A 92 -8.14 -9.47 -3.96
CA ILE A 92 -8.45 -8.49 -2.92
C ILE A 92 -9.85 -7.92 -3.17
N GLY A 93 -10.67 -7.94 -2.12
CA GLY A 93 -11.99 -7.28 -2.12
C GLY A 93 -11.95 -5.90 -1.45
N SER A 94 -10.97 -5.67 -0.56
CA SER A 94 -10.68 -4.36 0.04
C SER A 94 -9.26 -4.38 0.61
N LEU A 95 -8.51 -3.29 0.40
CA LEU A 95 -7.19 -3.07 0.99
C LEU A 95 -7.21 -1.74 1.74
N LEU A 96 -7.09 -1.82 3.07
CA LEU A 96 -6.86 -0.67 3.94
C LEU A 96 -5.41 -0.67 4.39
N LEU A 97 -4.79 0.49 4.36
CA LEU A 97 -3.40 0.68 4.77
C LEU A 97 -3.31 1.80 5.80
N THR A 98 -2.45 1.62 6.79
CA THR A 98 -2.08 2.66 7.75
C THR A 98 -0.63 3.02 7.53
N SER A 99 -0.35 4.32 7.43
CA SER A 99 1.01 4.82 7.26
C SER A 99 1.16 6.22 7.86
N LYS A 100 2.40 6.68 8.02
CA LYS A 100 2.66 8.07 8.38
C LYS A 100 2.13 9.01 7.30
N THR A 101 1.49 10.09 7.71
CA THR A 101 0.91 11.09 6.79
C THR A 101 1.95 11.68 5.84
N SER A 102 3.18 11.89 6.32
CA SER A 102 4.29 12.36 5.49
C SER A 102 4.64 11.40 4.34
N SER A 103 4.42 10.11 4.54
CA SER A 103 4.78 9.06 3.58
C SER A 103 3.83 8.96 2.38
N ILE A 104 2.59 9.44 2.50
CA ILE A 104 1.60 9.43 1.40
C ILE A 104 1.52 10.77 0.66
N LYS A 105 2.21 11.81 1.13
CA LYS A 105 2.30 13.11 0.44
C LYS A 105 3.35 13.06 -0.67
N ASN A 106 3.20 12.12 -1.60
CA ASN A 106 4.07 11.98 -2.77
C ASN A 106 3.22 11.74 -4.03
N GLU A 107 3.82 11.84 -5.20
CA GLU A 107 3.14 11.75 -6.48
C GLU A 107 2.47 10.39 -6.77
N LYS A 108 2.86 9.33 -6.03
CA LYS A 108 2.31 7.98 -6.21
C LYS A 108 0.94 7.78 -5.55
N TYR A 109 0.59 8.60 -4.56
CA TYR A 109 -0.68 8.49 -3.85
C TYR A 109 -1.59 9.68 -4.19
N ILE A 110 -2.67 9.40 -4.90
CA ILE A 110 -3.64 10.40 -5.36
C ILE A 110 -4.86 10.32 -4.45
N VAL A 111 -5.04 11.32 -3.59
CA VAL A 111 -6.19 11.40 -2.69
C VAL A 111 -7.43 11.81 -3.47
N VAL A 112 -8.49 10.99 -3.44
CA VAL A 112 -9.72 11.22 -4.22
C VAL A 112 -10.79 12.01 -3.46
N ASP A 113 -10.64 12.15 -2.15
CA ASP A 113 -11.54 12.94 -1.29
C ASP A 113 -10.81 14.15 -0.71
N ALA A 114 -11.55 15.21 -0.41
CA ALA A 114 -11.00 16.46 0.14
C ALA A 114 -10.75 16.38 1.67
N LYS A 115 -10.58 15.17 2.24
CA LYS A 115 -10.40 15.00 3.67
C LYS A 115 -9.00 15.48 4.09
N THR A 116 -8.94 16.29 5.15
CA THR A 116 -7.67 16.74 5.71
C THR A 116 -6.96 15.62 6.45
N MET A 117 -5.64 15.62 6.42
CA MET A 117 -4.77 14.66 7.09
C MET A 117 -4.07 15.37 8.24
N ASP A 118 -4.78 15.50 9.37
CA ASP A 118 -4.31 16.28 10.54
C ASP A 118 -3.60 15.41 11.59
N SER A 119 -3.61 14.08 11.43
CA SER A 119 -2.94 13.12 12.30
C SER A 119 -1.56 12.70 11.78
N GLU A 120 -0.69 12.25 12.69
CA GLU A 120 0.64 11.73 12.33
C GLU A 120 0.55 10.45 11.49
N GLU A 121 -0.41 9.58 11.82
CA GLU A 121 -0.75 8.39 11.03
C GLU A 121 -2.14 8.53 10.42
N VAL A 122 -2.30 7.96 9.25
CA VAL A 122 -3.55 7.98 8.49
C VAL A 122 -3.86 6.57 7.98
N THR A 123 -5.14 6.20 8.07
CA THR A 123 -5.68 4.98 7.44
C THR A 123 -6.42 5.36 6.18
N TYR A 124 -6.12 4.66 5.10
CA TYR A 124 -6.71 4.89 3.79
C TYR A 124 -7.04 3.60 3.06
N GLN A 125 -8.04 3.66 2.20
CA GLN A 125 -8.42 2.57 1.29
C GLN A 125 -7.81 2.81 -0.08
N VAL A 126 -7.21 1.77 -0.68
CA VAL A 126 -6.78 1.79 -2.08
C VAL A 126 -7.98 1.44 -2.96
N LEU A 127 -8.27 2.28 -3.98
CA LEU A 127 -9.49 2.21 -4.78
C LEU A 127 -9.30 1.64 -6.19
N ASP A 128 -8.07 1.42 -6.62
CA ASP A 128 -7.74 0.99 -7.97
C ASP A 128 -8.19 -0.44 -8.27
N LYS A 129 -8.21 -0.77 -9.55
CA LYS A 129 -8.57 -2.10 -10.03
C LYS A 129 -7.69 -3.19 -9.41
N GLY A 130 -8.35 -4.21 -8.84
CA GLY A 130 -7.67 -5.31 -8.15
C GLY A 130 -7.40 -5.06 -6.66
N TYR A 131 -7.77 -3.87 -6.13
CA TYR A 131 -7.73 -3.56 -4.69
C TYR A 131 -9.14 -3.41 -4.08
N VAL A 132 -10.15 -3.37 -4.90
CA VAL A 132 -11.57 -3.41 -4.56
C VAL A 132 -12.27 -4.47 -5.41
N THR A 133 -13.51 -4.83 -5.05
CA THR A 133 -14.30 -5.75 -5.89
C THR A 133 -14.61 -5.14 -7.26
N ASP A 134 -14.83 -5.98 -8.27
CA ASP A 134 -15.19 -5.51 -9.63
C ASP A 134 -16.46 -4.65 -9.63
N LYS A 135 -17.44 -4.98 -8.76
CA LYS A 135 -18.68 -4.21 -8.60
C LYS A 135 -18.38 -2.81 -8.06
N GLU A 136 -17.51 -2.73 -7.06
CA GLU A 136 -17.10 -1.45 -6.46
C GLU A 136 -16.26 -0.64 -7.45
N TYR A 137 -15.30 -1.25 -8.13
CA TYR A 137 -14.50 -0.60 -9.17
C TYR A 137 -15.38 0.01 -10.28
N LYS A 138 -16.39 -0.73 -10.78
CA LYS A 138 -17.34 -0.21 -11.78
C LYS A 138 -18.13 1.00 -11.27
N LYS A 139 -18.49 1.02 -9.98
CA LYS A 139 -19.16 2.17 -9.36
C LYS A 139 -18.21 3.37 -9.24
N LEU A 140 -17.00 3.14 -8.75
CA LEU A 140 -15.96 4.16 -8.60
C LEU A 140 -15.56 4.77 -9.95
N SER A 141 -15.41 3.95 -11.01
CA SER A 141 -15.08 4.41 -12.36
C SER A 141 -16.12 5.38 -12.93
N LYS A 142 -17.38 5.24 -12.51
CA LYS A 142 -18.45 6.20 -12.89
C LYS A 142 -18.35 7.50 -12.10
N SER A 143 -18.09 7.42 -10.78
CA SER A 143 -18.03 8.60 -9.91
C SER A 143 -16.73 9.39 -10.12
N LEU A 144 -15.62 8.73 -10.38
CA LEU A 144 -14.30 9.31 -10.60
C LEU A 144 -13.98 9.54 -12.10
N LYS A 145 -15.01 9.50 -12.97
CA LYS A 145 -14.86 9.66 -14.43
C LYS A 145 -14.10 10.92 -14.84
N LYS A 146 -14.15 11.98 -14.05
CA LYS A 146 -13.42 13.24 -14.30
C LYS A 146 -11.93 13.15 -13.97
N MET A 147 -11.49 12.13 -13.21
CA MET A 147 -10.07 11.87 -12.91
C MET A 147 -9.48 10.98 -14.01
N GLY A 148 -8.80 11.58 -14.98
CA GLY A 148 -8.16 10.84 -16.08
C GLY A 148 -7.17 9.80 -15.61
N THR A 149 -6.43 10.08 -14.53
CA THR A 149 -5.47 9.16 -13.88
C THR A 149 -6.14 7.88 -13.39
N TYR A 150 -7.32 7.97 -12.77
CA TYR A 150 -8.05 6.80 -12.27
C TYR A 150 -8.45 5.82 -13.40
N LEU A 151 -8.88 6.36 -14.54
CA LEU A 151 -9.26 5.54 -15.69
C LEU A 151 -8.05 4.96 -16.43
N ALA A 152 -6.90 5.64 -16.39
CA ALA A 152 -5.65 5.13 -16.96
C ALA A 152 -5.14 3.88 -16.23
N ASN A 153 -5.51 3.70 -14.96
CA ASN A 153 -5.16 2.54 -14.12
C ASN A 153 -3.66 2.19 -14.21
N ASN A 154 -2.81 3.23 -14.03
CA ASN A 154 -1.37 3.03 -13.95
C ASN A 154 -1.03 2.23 -12.69
N GLU A 155 -0.26 1.17 -12.81
CA GLU A 155 0.06 0.26 -11.69
C GLU A 155 0.93 0.87 -10.59
N ASP A 156 1.57 2.00 -10.85
CA ASP A 156 2.45 2.68 -9.91
C ASP A 156 1.78 3.89 -9.23
N ASP A 157 0.57 4.27 -9.65
CA ASP A 157 -0.23 5.34 -9.07
C ASP A 157 -1.40 4.74 -8.30
N PHE A 158 -1.54 5.10 -7.02
CA PHE A 158 -2.57 4.58 -6.14
C PHE A 158 -3.59 5.66 -5.80
N HIS A 159 -4.83 5.48 -6.22
CA HIS A 159 -5.94 6.33 -5.83
C HIS A 159 -6.44 5.90 -4.47
N ILE A 160 -6.41 6.82 -3.51
CA ILE A 160 -6.71 6.51 -2.12
C ILE A 160 -7.83 7.39 -1.58
N LYS A 161 -8.61 6.80 -0.69
CA LYS A 161 -9.62 7.48 0.10
C LYS A 161 -9.22 7.45 1.57
N ILE A 162 -9.14 8.62 2.20
CA ILE A 162 -8.80 8.75 3.62
C ILE A 162 -10.00 8.36 4.48
N LEU A 163 -9.77 7.54 5.51
CA LEU A 163 -10.83 7.02 6.39
C LEU A 163 -10.88 7.74 7.74
N ASN A 164 -9.74 8.15 8.29
CA ASN A 164 -9.62 8.87 9.58
C ASN A 164 -8.74 10.10 9.45
#